data_047c294c8a542d1ef5385f83dfc9996d
#
_entry.id   047c294c8a542d1ef5385f83dfc9996d
#
_cell.length_a   1.000
_cell.length_b   1.000
_cell.length_c   1.000
_cell.angle_alpha   90.00
_cell.angle_beta   90.00
_cell.angle_gamma   90.00
#
_symmetry.space_group_name_H-M   'P 1'
#
loop_
_entity.id
_entity.type
_entity.pdbx_description
1 polymer ?
#
loop_
_entity_poly.entity_id
_entity_poly.type
_entity_poly.pdbx_seq_one_letter_code
_entity_poly.pdbx_strand_id
1 'polypeptide(L)'
;MSKNIQSEILKYIDGFGTKFTFYTEKNRKFYTPLGGILTLLSIIFGALAFIYINIDDFLHNNPSSTTSILKENYRNIKFKEEKIWIPWRLRDYDGKTVNHTGLLYPIIYYYIGVKNEPKKGMNLSYNIINYRLCNETSMKINSDSYLIDIDLDQLFCIDMEDLDMGGSWDNDFINYVEFDLYACKDGIDYDENNTNCTTYEKISEMATENNSFEFELYYPVVHYQPTNKTIPIFVKYTNYFYHLSRFSNKIDRIYLQQHILNDDKGWLLKEEKLYYHWGCITFSGDSYANGFKKDLMNEGSSSRFYSFNIYLKSEIMYYNRKYKKILLIFADGLPIVTVIFSIFKLIAKVFKVSAGNQKLTELLFENLQEKQPKISNDKINGLKAKKKKE
;
A
#
# COMPACT_ATOMS: atom_id res chain seq x y z
N MET A 1 -8.30 -61.46 -7.30
CA MET A 1 -9.53 -60.60 -7.44
C MET A 1 -9.26 -59.10 -7.47
N SER A 2 -8.26 -58.57 -6.79
CA SER A 2 -8.00 -57.08 -6.66
C SER A 2 -7.51 -56.37 -7.92
N LYS A 3 -6.63 -57.02 -8.72
CA LYS A 3 -6.04 -56.38 -9.93
C LYS A 3 -7.04 -56.09 -11.06
N ASN A 4 -8.09 -56.87 -11.21
CA ASN A 4 -9.12 -56.65 -12.24
C ASN A 4 -10.01 -55.45 -11.93
N ILE A 5 -10.34 -55.25 -10.65
CA ILE A 5 -11.23 -54.15 -10.21
C ILE A 5 -10.52 -52.80 -10.40
N GLN A 6 -9.24 -52.71 -10.07
CA GLN A 6 -8.50 -51.50 -10.25
C GLN A 6 -8.34 -51.09 -11.74
N SER A 7 -8.14 -52.06 -12.63
CA SER A 7 -8.06 -51.74 -14.06
C SER A 7 -9.40 -51.31 -14.66
N GLU A 8 -10.52 -51.81 -14.16
CA GLU A 8 -11.86 -51.43 -14.60
C GLU A 8 -12.20 -49.99 -14.13
N ILE A 9 -11.86 -49.65 -12.87
CA ILE A 9 -12.05 -48.28 -12.35
C ILE A 9 -11.24 -47.27 -13.17
N LEU A 10 -9.97 -47.57 -13.46
CA LEU A 10 -9.10 -46.67 -14.24
C LEU A 10 -9.60 -46.52 -15.69
N LYS A 11 -10.20 -47.52 -16.30
CA LYS A 11 -10.87 -47.36 -17.59
C LYS A 11 -12.06 -46.45 -17.54
N TYR A 12 -12.83 -46.49 -16.42
CA TYR A 12 -14.01 -45.62 -16.25
C TYR A 12 -13.63 -44.14 -16.12
N ILE A 13 -12.46 -43.85 -15.52
CA ILE A 13 -11.93 -42.49 -15.32
C ILE A 13 -11.21 -41.95 -16.59
N ASP A 14 -10.98 -42.76 -17.62
CA ASP A 14 -10.25 -42.35 -18.83
C ASP A 14 -10.98 -41.24 -19.62
N GLY A 15 -10.75 -39.98 -19.22
CA GLY A 15 -11.27 -38.79 -19.91
C GLY A 15 -10.67 -38.53 -21.29
N PHE A 16 -9.55 -39.22 -21.63
CA PHE A 16 -8.87 -39.10 -22.94
C PHE A 16 -9.29 -40.18 -23.94
N GLY A 17 -10.30 -40.98 -23.63
CA GLY A 17 -10.82 -42.04 -24.50
C GLY A 17 -11.02 -41.56 -25.95
N THR A 18 -10.45 -42.27 -26.92
CA THR A 18 -10.60 -41.97 -28.37
C THR A 18 -11.79 -42.72 -28.95
N LYS A 19 -12.52 -42.05 -29.86
CA LYS A 19 -13.60 -42.70 -30.62
C LYS A 19 -12.99 -43.61 -31.68
N PHE A 20 -13.44 -44.90 -31.72
CA PHE A 20 -13.14 -45.79 -32.80
C PHE A 20 -14.24 -45.72 -33.88
N THR A 21 -13.85 -45.68 -35.14
CA THR A 21 -14.75 -45.73 -36.29
C THR A 21 -15.22 -47.14 -36.61
N PHE A 22 -14.52 -48.15 -36.12
CA PHE A 22 -14.92 -49.59 -36.30
C PHE A 22 -15.60 -50.09 -35.05
N TYR A 23 -16.80 -50.65 -35.19
CA TYR A 23 -17.57 -51.26 -34.13
C TYR A 23 -17.02 -52.65 -33.76
N THR A 24 -16.19 -52.76 -32.75
CA THR A 24 -15.72 -54.09 -32.24
C THR A 24 -16.45 -54.52 -30.97
N GLU A 25 -17.02 -53.61 -30.23
CA GLU A 25 -17.92 -53.84 -29.05
C GLU A 25 -18.81 -52.61 -28.96
N LYS A 26 -19.97 -52.75 -28.33
CA LYS A 26 -21.01 -51.72 -28.19
C LYS A 26 -20.56 -50.33 -27.70
N ASN A 27 -19.26 -50.17 -27.42
CA ASN A 27 -18.67 -48.95 -26.89
C ASN A 27 -18.02 -48.09 -27.99
N ARG A 28 -18.47 -46.85 -28.14
CA ARG A 28 -17.93 -45.88 -29.11
C ARG A 28 -16.55 -45.30 -28.75
N LYS A 29 -16.02 -45.64 -27.56
CA LYS A 29 -14.71 -45.14 -27.09
C LYS A 29 -13.85 -46.26 -26.58
N PHE A 30 -12.57 -46.23 -26.91
CA PHE A 30 -11.57 -47.17 -26.40
C PHE A 30 -10.92 -46.60 -25.15
N TYR A 31 -11.15 -47.22 -24.02
CA TYR A 31 -10.62 -46.85 -22.72
C TYR A 31 -9.45 -47.75 -22.35
N THR A 32 -8.37 -47.14 -21.85
CA THR A 32 -7.19 -47.86 -21.41
C THR A 32 -6.86 -47.55 -19.96
N PRO A 33 -6.34 -48.52 -19.19
CA PRO A 33 -5.89 -48.21 -17.81
C PRO A 33 -4.81 -47.12 -17.79
N LEU A 34 -3.93 -47.08 -18.79
CA LEU A 34 -2.91 -46.03 -18.92
C LEU A 34 -3.53 -44.66 -19.15
N GLY A 35 -4.58 -44.57 -19.99
CA GLY A 35 -5.32 -43.34 -20.21
C GLY A 35 -5.98 -42.83 -18.92
N GLY A 36 -6.52 -43.73 -18.08
CA GLY A 36 -7.04 -43.39 -16.77
C GLY A 36 -5.97 -42.85 -15.83
N ILE A 37 -4.79 -43.44 -15.78
CA ILE A 37 -3.66 -42.92 -14.97
C ILE A 37 -3.22 -41.56 -15.47
N LEU A 38 -3.07 -41.37 -16.78
CA LEU A 38 -2.67 -40.08 -17.35
C LEU A 38 -3.72 -38.98 -17.07
N THR A 39 -5.01 -39.32 -17.11
CA THR A 39 -6.09 -38.40 -16.74
C THR A 39 -5.96 -37.97 -15.28
N LEU A 40 -5.77 -38.91 -14.36
CA LEU A 40 -5.61 -38.64 -12.94
C LEU A 40 -4.38 -37.79 -12.66
N LEU A 41 -3.23 -38.11 -13.29
CA LEU A 41 -2.02 -37.29 -13.21
C LEU A 41 -2.25 -35.88 -13.75
N SER A 42 -2.96 -35.73 -14.88
CA SER A 42 -3.23 -34.39 -15.45
C SER A 42 -4.10 -33.53 -14.51
N ILE A 43 -5.07 -34.14 -13.79
CA ILE A 43 -5.87 -33.44 -12.78
C ILE A 43 -4.98 -33.00 -11.60
N ILE A 44 -4.15 -33.91 -11.09
CA ILE A 44 -3.26 -33.61 -9.96
C ILE A 44 -2.27 -32.50 -10.34
N PHE A 45 -1.57 -32.63 -11.45
CA PHE A 45 -0.61 -31.62 -11.91
C PHE A 45 -1.28 -30.31 -12.25
N GLY A 46 -2.48 -30.34 -12.85
CA GLY A 46 -3.28 -29.15 -13.11
C GLY A 46 -3.68 -28.42 -11.84
N ALA A 47 -4.14 -29.15 -10.82
CA ALA A 47 -4.50 -28.59 -9.54
C ALA A 47 -3.29 -27.99 -8.78
N LEU A 48 -2.17 -28.72 -8.76
CA LEU A 48 -0.94 -28.23 -8.12
C LEU A 48 -0.39 -26.98 -8.83
N ALA A 49 -0.38 -26.97 -10.16
CA ALA A 49 0.05 -25.78 -10.92
C ALA A 49 -0.88 -24.60 -10.70
N PHE A 50 -2.18 -24.82 -10.67
CA PHE A 50 -3.18 -23.79 -10.37
C PHE A 50 -2.94 -23.17 -9.00
N ILE A 51 -2.77 -24.01 -7.95
CA ILE A 51 -2.51 -23.53 -6.59
C ILE A 51 -1.18 -22.78 -6.53
N TYR A 52 -0.11 -23.36 -7.09
CA TYR A 52 1.24 -22.78 -7.05
C TYR A 52 1.30 -21.39 -7.69
N ILE A 53 0.66 -21.20 -8.84
CA ILE A 53 0.67 -19.94 -9.57
C ILE A 53 -0.18 -18.87 -8.88
N ASN A 54 -1.27 -19.26 -8.24
CA ASN A 54 -2.20 -18.32 -7.62
C ASN A 54 -2.08 -18.26 -6.09
N ILE A 55 -1.05 -18.87 -5.47
CA ILE A 55 -0.92 -18.94 -4.01
C ILE A 55 -0.86 -17.55 -3.36
N ASP A 56 -0.17 -16.61 -3.99
CA ASP A 56 -0.06 -15.24 -3.49
C ASP A 56 -1.38 -14.47 -3.58
N ASP A 57 -2.16 -14.74 -4.63
CA ASP A 57 -3.49 -14.15 -4.78
C ASP A 57 -4.47 -14.76 -3.76
N PHE A 58 -4.39 -16.07 -3.51
CA PHE A 58 -5.17 -16.73 -2.45
C PHE A 58 -4.78 -16.27 -1.05
N LEU A 59 -3.52 -15.99 -0.81
CA LEU A 59 -3.05 -15.48 0.48
C LEU A 59 -3.20 -13.96 0.60
N HIS A 60 -3.72 -13.26 -0.40
CA HIS A 60 -3.80 -11.80 -0.44
C HIS A 60 -2.42 -11.12 -0.27
N ASN A 61 -1.37 -11.69 -0.88
CA ASN A 61 -0.02 -11.12 -0.83
C ASN A 61 0.21 -10.03 -1.89
N ASN A 62 -0.51 -10.11 -3.02
CA ASN A 62 -0.32 -9.25 -4.19
C ASN A 62 -1.55 -8.36 -4.43
N PRO A 63 -1.77 -7.29 -3.64
CA PRO A 63 -2.81 -6.34 -3.96
C PRO A 63 -2.43 -5.49 -5.19
N SER A 64 -3.37 -5.23 -6.06
CA SER A 64 -3.22 -4.16 -7.05
C SER A 64 -3.43 -2.82 -6.35
N SER A 65 -2.54 -1.88 -6.61
CA SER A 65 -2.57 -0.56 -6.00
C SER A 65 -2.49 0.51 -7.07
N THR A 66 -3.37 1.50 -6.96
CA THR A 66 -3.33 2.71 -7.80
C THR A 66 -3.37 3.93 -6.92
N THR A 67 -2.58 4.94 -7.29
CA THR A 67 -2.56 6.23 -6.61
C THR A 67 -3.05 7.29 -7.59
N SER A 68 -3.93 8.15 -7.14
CA SER A 68 -4.45 9.28 -7.90
C SER A 68 -4.50 10.54 -7.04
N ILE A 69 -4.45 11.69 -7.67
CA ILE A 69 -4.60 12.99 -7.03
C ILE A 69 -5.96 13.54 -7.42
N LEU A 70 -6.76 13.81 -6.42
CA LEU A 70 -8.05 14.48 -6.60
C LEU A 70 -7.90 15.95 -6.19
N LYS A 71 -8.33 16.86 -7.04
CA LYS A 71 -8.40 18.28 -6.70
C LYS A 71 -9.80 18.56 -6.14
N GLU A 72 -9.85 19.03 -4.91
CA GLU A 72 -11.06 19.48 -4.27
C GLU A 72 -10.94 20.97 -3.96
N ASN A 73 -11.70 21.78 -4.69
CA ASN A 73 -11.74 23.21 -4.44
C ASN A 73 -12.66 23.48 -3.23
N TYR A 74 -12.28 24.45 -2.38
CA TYR A 74 -13.12 24.96 -1.26
C TYR A 74 -13.28 24.01 -0.05
N ARG A 75 -12.25 23.28 0.32
CA ARG A 75 -12.33 22.45 1.51
C ARG A 75 -11.96 23.22 2.78
N ASN A 76 -12.73 23.03 3.83
CA ASN A 76 -12.40 23.41 5.19
C ASN A 76 -12.18 22.18 6.06
N ILE A 77 -11.17 22.21 6.91
CA ILE A 77 -10.91 21.19 7.92
C ILE A 77 -11.09 21.84 9.29
N LYS A 78 -11.80 21.16 10.17
CA LYS A 78 -11.86 21.46 11.58
C LYS A 78 -10.83 20.64 12.34
N PHE A 79 -9.83 21.28 12.89
CA PHE A 79 -8.73 20.60 13.59
C PHE A 79 -9.20 19.77 14.78
N LYS A 80 -10.23 20.19 15.49
CA LYS A 80 -10.82 19.45 16.61
C LYS A 80 -11.28 18.04 16.22
N GLU A 81 -11.83 17.89 15.04
CA GLU A 81 -12.32 16.60 14.53
C GLU A 81 -11.18 15.70 14.04
N GLU A 82 -10.13 16.30 13.48
CA GLU A 82 -9.07 15.59 12.77
C GLU A 82 -7.83 15.28 13.63
N LYS A 83 -7.72 15.85 14.84
CA LYS A 83 -6.64 15.62 15.82
C LYS A 83 -5.23 15.72 15.23
N ILE A 84 -4.98 16.76 14.47
CA ILE A 84 -3.68 17.04 13.86
C ILE A 84 -2.86 17.86 14.86
N TRP A 85 -1.64 17.43 15.11
CA TRP A 85 -0.71 18.11 16.01
C TRP A 85 0.56 18.49 15.26
N ILE A 86 1.12 19.63 15.58
CA ILE A 86 2.40 20.10 15.07
C ILE A 86 3.23 20.53 16.27
N PRO A 87 3.90 19.56 16.93
CA PRO A 87 4.75 19.83 18.08
C PRO A 87 6.07 20.48 17.66
N TRP A 88 6.59 21.31 18.54
CA TRP A 88 7.89 21.92 18.36
C TRP A 88 8.64 22.05 19.69
N ARG A 89 9.96 22.19 19.64
CA ARG A 89 10.81 22.53 20.79
C ARG A 89 12.08 23.24 20.33
N LEU A 90 12.75 23.83 21.31
CA LEU A 90 14.06 24.43 21.13
C LEU A 90 15.12 23.55 21.75
N ARG A 91 16.24 23.31 21.08
CA ARG A 91 17.41 22.58 21.58
C ARG A 91 18.64 23.47 21.59
N ASP A 92 19.56 23.19 22.51
CA ASP A 92 20.90 23.74 22.45
C ASP A 92 21.80 22.92 21.52
N TYR A 93 23.03 23.39 21.39
CA TYR A 93 24.07 22.72 20.59
C TYR A 93 24.34 21.26 21.02
N ASP A 94 24.17 20.95 22.30
CA ASP A 94 24.34 19.58 22.84
C ASP A 94 23.09 18.71 22.64
N GLY A 95 22.06 19.22 21.98
CA GLY A 95 20.80 18.53 21.71
C GLY A 95 19.86 18.48 22.93
N LYS A 96 20.15 19.21 24.01
CA LYS A 96 19.29 19.31 25.18
C LYS A 96 18.17 20.30 24.93
N THR A 97 16.97 19.96 25.38
CA THR A 97 15.84 20.89 25.30
C THR A 97 16.08 22.12 26.18
N VAL A 98 15.84 23.27 25.62
CA VAL A 98 16.03 24.57 26.27
C VAL A 98 14.68 25.23 26.49
N ASN A 99 14.48 25.80 27.67
CA ASN A 99 13.34 26.68 27.89
C ASN A 99 13.51 27.97 27.08
N HIS A 100 12.59 28.26 26.19
CA HIS A 100 12.61 29.45 25.34
C HIS A 100 12.29 30.73 26.09
N THR A 101 11.69 30.64 27.30
CA THR A 101 11.24 31.78 28.11
C THR A 101 12.41 32.73 28.39
N GLY A 102 12.26 34.00 28.06
CA GLY A 102 13.29 35.02 28.23
C GLY A 102 14.37 35.03 27.15
N LEU A 103 14.41 34.06 26.25
CA LEU A 103 15.35 33.99 25.12
C LEU A 103 14.66 34.31 23.79
N LEU A 104 13.63 33.55 23.50
CA LEU A 104 12.85 33.62 22.28
C LEU A 104 11.38 33.72 22.61
N TYR A 105 10.65 34.40 21.75
CA TYR A 105 9.23 34.62 21.89
C TYR A 105 8.48 34.06 20.67
N PRO A 106 7.76 32.94 20.81
CA PRO A 106 6.93 32.43 19.72
C PRO A 106 5.60 33.19 19.67
N ILE A 107 5.22 33.65 18.49
CA ILE A 107 3.89 34.20 18.21
C ILE A 107 3.25 33.35 17.15
N ILE A 108 2.01 32.96 17.36
CA ILE A 108 1.26 32.15 16.43
C ILE A 108 0.03 32.91 15.98
N TYR A 109 -0.02 33.18 14.69
CA TYR A 109 -1.11 33.91 14.06
C TYR A 109 -2.02 32.95 13.32
N TYR A 110 -3.32 33.08 13.53
CA TYR A 110 -4.32 32.46 12.70
C TYR A 110 -4.89 33.51 11.76
N TYR A 111 -4.56 33.41 10.49
CA TYR A 111 -5.03 34.30 9.46
C TYR A 111 -6.33 33.83 8.83
N ILE A 112 -7.25 34.77 8.65
CA ILE A 112 -8.50 34.59 7.93
C ILE A 112 -8.50 35.59 6.78
N GLY A 113 -8.45 35.09 5.56
CA GLY A 113 -8.47 35.88 4.34
C GLY A 113 -9.77 35.72 3.57
N VAL A 114 -10.38 36.83 3.19
CA VAL A 114 -11.58 36.86 2.37
C VAL A 114 -11.43 37.85 1.23
N LYS A 115 -11.81 37.43 0.05
CA LYS A 115 -11.78 38.25 -1.16
C LYS A 115 -13.11 39.03 -1.28
N ASN A 116 -13.08 40.30 -1.00
CA ASN A 116 -14.30 41.13 -1.01
C ASN A 116 -14.73 41.54 -2.42
N GLU A 117 -13.78 41.62 -3.38
CA GLU A 117 -14.06 41.99 -4.76
C GLU A 117 -13.13 41.25 -5.73
N PRO A 118 -13.56 40.87 -6.94
CA PRO A 118 -12.77 40.06 -7.88
C PRO A 118 -11.41 40.66 -8.31
N LYS A 119 -11.23 41.98 -8.15
CA LYS A 119 -10.04 42.72 -8.58
C LYS A 119 -9.20 43.27 -7.41
N LYS A 120 -9.69 43.17 -6.17
CA LYS A 120 -8.94 43.57 -4.96
C LYS A 120 -8.31 42.31 -4.35
N GLY A 121 -7.14 42.49 -3.78
CA GLY A 121 -6.42 41.40 -3.07
C GLY A 121 -7.22 40.87 -1.87
N MET A 122 -6.70 39.84 -1.24
CA MET A 122 -7.29 39.27 -0.01
C MET A 122 -7.23 40.30 1.12
N ASN A 123 -8.36 40.50 1.79
CA ASN A 123 -8.37 41.16 3.08
C ASN A 123 -8.01 40.11 4.14
N LEU A 124 -6.88 40.30 4.80
CA LEU A 124 -6.41 39.44 5.87
C LEU A 124 -6.74 40.05 7.23
N SER A 125 -7.37 39.28 8.06
CA SER A 125 -7.47 39.51 9.51
C SER A 125 -6.74 38.39 10.22
N TYR A 126 -6.25 38.65 11.44
CA TYR A 126 -5.58 37.62 12.22
C TYR A 126 -6.02 37.65 13.68
N ASN A 127 -5.92 36.48 14.30
CA ASN A 127 -6.04 36.29 15.74
C ASN A 127 -4.75 35.66 16.24
N ILE A 128 -4.28 36.00 17.43
CA ILE A 128 -3.17 35.32 18.09
C ILE A 128 -3.76 34.12 18.80
N ILE A 129 -3.12 32.97 18.59
CA ILE A 129 -3.48 31.69 19.22
C ILE A 129 -2.41 31.26 20.20
N ASN A 130 -2.82 30.55 21.23
CA ASN A 130 -1.93 30.07 22.27
C ASN A 130 -1.22 28.76 21.89
N TYR A 131 -0.13 28.47 22.58
CA TYR A 131 0.52 27.17 22.58
C TYR A 131 0.61 26.65 24.01
N ARG A 132 0.70 25.35 24.14
CA ARG A 132 0.79 24.68 25.45
C ARG A 132 1.77 23.52 25.38
N LEU A 133 2.24 23.04 26.54
CA LEU A 133 2.99 21.78 26.58
C LEU A 133 2.12 20.64 26.02
N CYS A 134 2.71 19.86 25.13
CA CYS A 134 2.06 18.68 24.64
C CYS A 134 1.89 17.68 25.79
N ASN A 135 0.74 17.05 25.91
CA ASN A 135 0.53 15.97 26.86
C ASN A 135 -0.03 14.74 26.15
N GLU A 136 0.21 13.55 26.71
CA GLU A 136 -0.23 12.29 26.14
C GLU A 136 -1.76 12.21 25.95
N THR A 137 -2.52 12.88 26.82
CA THR A 137 -3.99 12.90 26.72
C THR A 137 -4.49 13.74 25.57
N SER A 138 -3.82 14.85 25.26
CA SER A 138 -4.15 15.67 24.09
C SER A 138 -3.70 15.01 22.78
N MET A 139 -2.63 14.24 22.82
CA MET A 139 -2.10 13.49 21.69
C MET A 139 -2.68 12.07 21.59
N LYS A 140 -3.87 11.79 22.15
CA LYS A 140 -4.56 10.49 22.01
C LYS A 140 -4.76 10.14 20.54
N ILE A 141 -3.70 9.62 20.01
CA ILE A 141 -3.60 9.07 18.69
C ILE A 141 -4.23 7.68 18.76
N ASN A 142 -5.18 7.39 17.91
CA ASN A 142 -5.71 6.04 17.77
C ASN A 142 -4.53 5.10 17.51
N SER A 143 -4.23 4.25 18.48
CA SER A 143 -2.99 3.49 18.65
C SER A 143 -2.56 2.63 17.46
N ASP A 144 -3.45 2.34 16.50
CA ASP A 144 -3.19 1.37 15.45
C ASP A 144 -2.61 1.98 14.16
N SER A 145 -2.77 3.28 13.96
CA SER A 145 -2.36 3.94 12.71
C SER A 145 -1.31 5.04 12.87
N TYR A 146 -0.85 5.30 14.07
CA TYR A 146 0.16 6.33 14.34
C TYR A 146 1.38 5.73 15.05
N LEU A 147 2.53 5.87 14.42
CA LEU A 147 3.80 5.52 15.04
C LEU A 147 4.41 6.79 15.64
N ILE A 148 4.32 6.95 16.95
CA ILE A 148 5.00 8.01 17.68
C ILE A 148 6.16 7.37 18.43
N ASP A 149 7.35 7.67 17.97
CA ASP A 149 8.61 7.39 18.63
C ASP A 149 9.26 8.75 19.00
N ILE A 150 8.51 9.56 19.77
CA ILE A 150 8.93 10.91 20.14
C ILE A 150 8.86 10.99 21.65
N ASP A 151 9.96 11.43 22.26
CA ASP A 151 9.95 11.88 23.64
C ASP A 151 9.13 13.16 23.74
N LEU A 152 7.93 13.05 24.35
CA LEU A 152 6.97 14.14 24.48
C LEU A 152 7.38 15.17 25.55
N ASP A 153 8.40 14.86 26.35
CA ASP A 153 8.86 15.76 27.38
C ASP A 153 9.35 17.07 26.74
N GLN A 154 8.80 18.17 27.25
CA GLN A 154 9.14 19.54 26.85
C GLN A 154 8.82 19.91 25.38
N LEU A 155 7.92 19.19 24.72
CA LEU A 155 7.34 19.64 23.46
C LEU A 155 6.21 20.63 23.69
N PHE A 156 6.15 21.64 22.83
CA PHE A 156 5.06 22.61 22.77
C PHE A 156 4.16 22.30 21.59
N CYS A 157 2.86 22.27 21.81
CA CYS A 157 1.85 22.08 20.79
C CYS A 157 1.08 23.37 20.53
N ILE A 158 0.85 23.67 19.28
CA ILE A 158 -0.03 24.77 18.87
C ILE A 158 -1.47 24.37 19.19
N ASP A 159 -2.21 25.26 19.84
CA ASP A 159 -3.61 25.01 20.15
C ASP A 159 -4.48 25.33 18.92
N MET A 160 -4.78 24.28 18.15
CA MET A 160 -5.55 24.39 16.91
C MET A 160 -6.98 23.87 17.03
N GLU A 161 -7.45 23.56 18.25
CA GLU A 161 -8.73 22.86 18.46
C GLU A 161 -9.95 23.58 17.87
N ASP A 162 -9.94 24.91 17.85
CA ASP A 162 -11.06 25.72 17.37
C ASP A 162 -10.80 26.37 16.00
N LEU A 163 -9.75 25.92 15.28
CA LEU A 163 -9.39 26.50 14.01
C LEU A 163 -10.00 25.75 12.83
N ASP A 164 -10.51 26.53 11.87
CA ASP A 164 -10.94 26.04 10.56
C ASP A 164 -9.88 26.41 9.54
N MET A 165 -9.22 25.39 8.93
CA MET A 165 -8.25 25.63 7.87
C MET A 165 -8.85 25.34 6.51
N GLY A 166 -8.53 26.16 5.51
CA GLY A 166 -9.04 25.91 4.17
C GLY A 166 -8.75 27.02 3.17
N GLY A 167 -9.24 26.81 1.98
CA GLY A 167 -9.06 27.73 0.88
C GLY A 167 -7.65 27.77 0.30
N SER A 168 -7.42 28.74 -0.57
CA SER A 168 -6.09 29.05 -1.17
C SER A 168 -6.09 30.49 -1.66
N TRP A 169 -4.91 31.00 -2.01
CA TRP A 169 -4.76 32.35 -2.57
C TRP A 169 -5.53 32.57 -3.88
N ASP A 170 -5.85 31.48 -4.60
CA ASP A 170 -6.62 31.53 -5.84
C ASP A 170 -8.12 31.49 -5.61
N ASN A 171 -8.56 31.16 -4.39
CA ASN A 171 -9.97 31.07 -4.00
C ASN A 171 -10.49 32.38 -3.44
N ASP A 172 -11.78 32.40 -3.08
CA ASP A 172 -12.43 33.56 -2.45
C ASP A 172 -12.09 33.70 -0.97
N PHE A 173 -11.49 32.66 -0.38
CA PHE A 173 -11.04 32.67 1.01
C PHE A 173 -9.76 31.84 1.18
N ILE A 174 -9.01 32.17 2.24
CA ILE A 174 -7.86 31.40 2.72
C ILE A 174 -7.76 31.55 4.23
N ASN A 175 -7.63 30.42 4.92
CA ASN A 175 -7.35 30.38 6.35
C ASN A 175 -6.08 29.58 6.56
N TYR A 176 -5.12 30.14 7.26
CA TYR A 176 -3.82 29.50 7.51
C TYR A 176 -3.25 29.92 8.86
N VAL A 177 -2.30 29.13 9.36
CA VAL A 177 -1.57 29.43 10.57
C VAL A 177 -0.15 29.84 10.22
N GLU A 178 0.34 30.93 10.82
CA GLU A 178 1.73 31.37 10.73
C GLU A 178 2.33 31.32 12.13
N PHE A 179 3.46 30.64 12.24
CA PHE A 179 4.28 30.60 13.44
C PHE A 179 5.51 31.44 13.22
N ASP A 180 5.73 32.39 14.09
CA ASP A 180 6.90 33.25 14.08
C ASP A 180 7.69 33.09 15.39
N LEU A 181 9.00 32.96 15.28
CA LEU A 181 9.92 32.90 16.41
C LEU A 181 10.78 34.16 16.45
N TYR A 182 10.52 35.02 17.42
CA TYR A 182 11.23 36.28 17.61
C TYR A 182 12.26 36.18 18.74
N ALA A 183 13.28 37.06 18.70
CA ALA A 183 14.10 37.31 19.87
C ALA A 183 13.25 37.97 20.95
N CYS A 184 13.45 37.58 22.22
CA CYS A 184 12.82 38.25 23.33
C CYS A 184 13.36 39.69 23.44
N LYS A 185 12.45 40.66 23.65
CA LYS A 185 12.79 42.07 23.75
C LYS A 185 12.04 42.70 24.93
N ASP A 186 12.81 43.34 25.83
CA ASP A 186 12.23 44.08 26.95
C ASP A 186 11.38 45.26 26.44
N GLY A 187 10.18 45.44 27.04
CA GLY A 187 9.29 46.56 26.75
C GLY A 187 8.41 46.37 25.50
N ILE A 188 8.42 45.23 24.87
CA ILE A 188 7.40 44.87 23.88
C ILE A 188 6.46 43.86 24.54
N ASP A 189 5.32 44.35 24.98
CA ASP A 189 4.26 43.55 25.63
C ASP A 189 3.54 42.67 24.61
N TYR A 190 4.05 41.49 24.34
CA TYR A 190 3.28 40.42 23.72
C TYR A 190 2.64 39.50 24.75
N ASP A 191 3.14 39.54 26.00
CA ASP A 191 2.57 38.84 27.14
C ASP A 191 2.81 39.69 28.39
N GLU A 192 1.74 40.18 29.02
CA GLU A 192 1.79 40.98 30.25
C GLU A 192 2.54 40.31 31.42
N ASN A 193 2.81 39.01 31.30
CA ASN A 193 3.45 38.20 32.33
C ASN A 193 4.96 37.91 32.10
N ASN A 194 5.56 38.36 31.01
CA ASN A 194 6.95 37.96 30.68
C ASN A 194 7.85 39.19 30.50
N THR A 195 8.33 39.70 31.61
CA THR A 195 9.10 40.97 31.66
C THR A 195 10.61 40.82 31.76
N ASN A 196 11.15 39.61 31.75
CA ASN A 196 12.62 39.37 31.92
C ASN A 196 13.25 38.71 30.71
N CYS A 197 13.47 39.50 29.65
CA CYS A 197 14.29 39.04 28.54
C CYS A 197 15.77 38.98 28.92
N THR A 198 16.44 37.98 28.42
CA THR A 198 17.92 37.88 28.47
C THR A 198 18.54 39.01 27.64
N THR A 199 19.74 39.41 28.01
CA THR A 199 20.44 40.47 27.28
C THR A 199 20.65 40.11 25.80
N TYR A 200 20.67 41.16 24.95
CA TYR A 200 20.94 41.01 23.53
C TYR A 200 22.24 40.25 23.22
N GLU A 201 23.31 40.54 24.00
CA GLU A 201 24.58 39.87 23.85
C GLU A 201 24.46 38.36 23.98
N LYS A 202 23.75 37.91 24.99
CA LYS A 202 23.52 36.47 25.25
C LYS A 202 22.67 35.83 24.15
N ILE A 203 21.62 36.50 23.66
CA ILE A 203 20.84 36.00 22.53
C ILE A 203 21.69 35.92 21.26
N SER A 204 22.53 36.93 21.05
CA SER A 204 23.45 36.98 19.91
C SER A 204 24.52 35.90 19.95
N GLU A 205 25.05 35.56 21.12
CA GLU A 205 26.02 34.47 21.30
C GLU A 205 25.39 33.10 21.00
N MET A 206 24.14 32.93 21.41
CA MET A 206 23.36 31.68 21.19
C MET A 206 22.95 31.45 19.72
N ALA A 207 23.04 32.45 18.87
CA ALA A 207 22.70 32.41 17.45
C ALA A 207 23.98 32.48 16.55
N THR A 208 25.16 32.18 17.10
CA THR A 208 26.41 32.10 16.33
C THR A 208 26.60 30.70 15.72
N GLU A 209 27.39 30.59 14.66
CA GLU A 209 27.61 29.33 13.93
C GLU A 209 28.13 28.17 14.81
N ASN A 210 28.82 28.47 15.91
CA ASN A 210 29.42 27.44 16.77
C ASN A 210 28.55 27.04 17.97
N ASN A 211 27.49 27.80 18.30
CA ASN A 211 26.60 27.56 19.45
C ASN A 211 25.13 27.86 19.08
N SER A 212 24.73 27.57 17.85
CA SER A 212 23.38 27.88 17.42
C SER A 212 22.35 26.98 18.07
N PHE A 213 21.26 27.59 18.54
CA PHE A 213 20.08 26.84 18.91
C PHE A 213 19.47 26.16 17.69
N GLU A 214 18.91 24.97 17.92
CA GLU A 214 18.14 24.24 16.94
C GLU A 214 16.65 24.36 17.27
N PHE A 215 15.90 24.87 16.32
CA PHE A 215 14.45 24.75 16.34
C PHE A 215 14.06 23.42 15.73
N GLU A 216 13.39 22.58 16.50
CA GLU A 216 12.92 21.26 16.08
C GLU A 216 11.41 21.28 15.96
N LEU A 217 10.94 20.93 14.77
CA LEU A 217 9.52 20.87 14.42
C LEU A 217 9.15 19.44 14.06
N TYR A 218 8.05 18.94 14.61
CA TYR A 218 7.50 17.64 14.28
C TYR A 218 6.24 17.81 13.46
N TYR A 219 6.09 16.97 12.45
CA TYR A 219 4.89 16.96 11.60
C TYR A 219 4.54 15.55 11.15
N PRO A 220 3.23 15.27 10.95
CA PRO A 220 2.76 13.97 10.51
C PRO A 220 3.08 13.74 9.03
N VAL A 221 3.60 12.56 8.69
CA VAL A 221 3.82 12.08 7.31
C VAL A 221 3.07 10.79 7.11
N VAL A 222 2.26 10.73 6.07
CA VAL A 222 1.51 9.52 5.72
C VAL A 222 2.36 8.55 4.93
N HIS A 223 2.43 7.32 5.41
CA HIS A 223 3.10 6.21 4.74
C HIS A 223 2.07 5.23 4.21
N TYR A 224 2.18 4.89 2.93
CA TYR A 224 1.35 3.88 2.29
C TYR A 224 2.18 2.66 1.91
N GLN A 225 1.81 1.50 2.45
CA GLN A 225 2.45 0.20 2.21
C GLN A 225 1.39 -0.80 1.71
N PRO A 226 1.17 -0.92 0.40
CA PRO A 226 0.11 -1.74 -0.16
C PRO A 226 0.21 -3.22 0.22
N THR A 227 1.41 -3.73 0.45
CA THR A 227 1.67 -5.12 0.83
C THR A 227 1.39 -5.43 2.30
N ASN A 228 1.31 -4.40 3.16
CA ASN A 228 0.94 -4.59 4.56
C ASN A 228 -0.55 -4.88 4.67
N LYS A 229 -0.90 -6.09 5.14
CA LYS A 229 -2.29 -6.57 5.19
C LYS A 229 -3.11 -5.94 6.33
N THR A 230 -2.46 -5.64 7.43
CA THR A 230 -3.11 -5.14 8.65
C THR A 230 -3.25 -3.63 8.64
N ILE A 231 -2.15 -2.93 8.45
CA ILE A 231 -2.05 -1.47 8.50
C ILE A 231 -1.43 -0.96 7.19
N PRO A 232 -2.21 -0.89 6.10
CA PRO A 232 -1.70 -0.50 4.78
C PRO A 232 -1.38 0.99 4.67
N ILE A 233 -1.95 1.81 5.54
CA ILE A 233 -1.71 3.25 5.63
C ILE A 233 -1.57 3.64 7.09
N PHE A 234 -0.54 4.41 7.39
CA PHE A 234 -0.28 4.89 8.74
C PHE A 234 0.42 6.25 8.71
N VAL A 235 0.36 6.94 9.83
CA VAL A 235 1.02 8.24 10.01
C VAL A 235 2.23 8.06 10.91
N LYS A 236 3.37 8.57 10.46
CA LYS A 236 4.57 8.67 11.26
C LYS A 236 4.95 10.14 11.44
N TYR A 237 5.27 10.54 12.65
CA TYR A 237 5.81 11.86 12.87
C TYR A 237 7.30 11.89 12.48
N THR A 238 7.65 12.91 11.71
CA THR A 238 9.01 13.20 11.29
C THR A 238 9.41 14.55 11.85
N ASN A 239 10.67 14.69 12.21
CA ASN A 239 11.21 15.95 12.68
C ASN A 239 11.97 16.69 11.58
N TYR A 240 11.98 17.99 11.70
CA TYR A 240 12.72 18.90 10.89
C TYR A 240 13.50 19.84 11.80
N PHE A 241 14.80 19.99 11.55
CA PHE A 241 15.69 20.83 12.32
C PHE A 241 16.07 22.09 11.54
N TYR A 242 16.08 23.20 12.23
CA TYR A 242 16.59 24.45 11.70
C TYR A 242 17.51 25.12 12.70
N HIS A 243 18.76 25.37 12.31
CA HIS A 243 19.70 26.11 13.13
C HIS A 243 19.36 27.59 13.09
N LEU A 244 19.07 28.16 14.24
CA LEU A 244 18.73 29.57 14.36
C LEU A 244 19.99 30.41 14.09
N SER A 245 19.88 31.35 13.16
CA SER A 245 20.99 32.22 12.75
C SER A 245 20.60 33.67 12.95
N ARG A 246 21.52 34.45 13.53
CA ARG A 246 21.36 35.91 13.62
C ARG A 246 21.45 36.63 12.28
N PHE A 247 22.00 35.95 11.28
CA PHE A 247 22.26 36.54 9.94
C PHE A 247 21.14 36.26 8.94
N SER A 248 20.35 35.26 9.18
CA SER A 248 19.27 34.83 8.28
C SER A 248 18.00 34.49 9.00
N ASN A 249 16.91 34.93 8.42
CA ASN A 249 15.57 34.46 8.77
C ASN A 249 15.11 33.47 7.70
N LYS A 250 14.54 32.36 8.11
CA LYS A 250 13.99 31.38 7.20
C LYS A 250 12.48 31.28 7.35
N ILE A 251 11.80 31.19 6.21
CA ILE A 251 10.36 31.00 6.14
C ILE A 251 10.09 29.67 5.43
N ASP A 252 9.55 28.72 6.15
CA ASP A 252 9.15 27.42 5.58
C ASP A 252 7.64 27.37 5.35
N ARG A 253 7.20 26.51 4.44
CA ARG A 253 5.78 26.28 4.13
C ARG A 253 5.46 24.83 4.36
N ILE A 254 4.44 24.61 5.15
CA ILE A 254 3.91 23.28 5.47
C ILE A 254 2.52 23.18 4.85
N TYR A 255 2.30 22.17 4.04
CA TYR A 255 0.99 21.91 3.46
C TYR A 255 0.40 20.66 4.08
N LEU A 256 -0.72 20.82 4.75
CA LEU A 256 -1.55 19.72 5.20
C LEU A 256 -2.27 19.11 4.00
N GLN A 257 -2.09 17.83 3.79
CA GLN A 257 -2.71 17.08 2.71
C GLN A 257 -3.49 15.91 3.25
N GLN A 258 -4.71 15.72 2.76
CA GLN A 258 -5.49 14.54 3.09
C GLN A 258 -5.08 13.36 2.22
N HIS A 259 -5.02 12.19 2.87
CA HIS A 259 -4.77 10.91 2.25
C HIS A 259 -5.97 9.99 2.52
N ILE A 260 -6.55 9.44 1.47
CA ILE A 260 -7.70 8.54 1.55
C ILE A 260 -7.29 7.20 0.95
N LEU A 261 -7.42 6.13 1.71
CA LEU A 261 -7.26 4.78 1.21
C LEU A 261 -8.62 4.10 1.10
N ASN A 262 -8.95 3.66 -0.09
CA ASN A 262 -10.04 2.72 -0.36
C ASN A 262 -9.47 1.31 -0.45
N ASP A 263 -9.76 0.47 0.53
CA ASP A 263 -9.24 -0.88 0.66
C ASP A 263 -10.33 -1.91 0.42
N ASP A 264 -10.30 -2.57 -0.75
CA ASP A 264 -11.25 -3.64 -1.12
C ASP A 264 -10.63 -5.01 -0.84
N LYS A 265 -11.01 -5.61 0.30
CA LYS A 265 -10.56 -6.94 0.75
C LYS A 265 -11.50 -8.08 0.36
N GLY A 266 -12.61 -7.79 -0.30
CA GLY A 266 -13.63 -8.79 -0.59
C GLY A 266 -13.16 -9.86 -1.58
N TRP A 267 -13.47 -11.13 -1.28
CA TRP A 267 -13.13 -12.28 -2.11
C TRP A 267 -14.03 -12.46 -3.34
N LEU A 268 -15.34 -12.33 -3.15
CA LEU A 268 -16.36 -12.50 -4.16
C LEU A 268 -16.96 -11.17 -4.58
N LEU A 269 -17.43 -10.43 -3.60
CA LEU A 269 -18.06 -9.14 -3.76
C LEU A 269 -17.08 -8.05 -3.31
N LYS A 270 -17.41 -6.82 -3.67
CA LYS A 270 -16.70 -5.65 -3.22
C LYS A 270 -16.94 -5.43 -1.72
N GLU A 271 -15.85 -5.34 -0.95
CA GLU A 271 -15.86 -5.05 0.48
C GLU A 271 -14.85 -3.92 0.73
N GLU A 272 -15.35 -2.70 0.62
CA GLU A 272 -14.51 -1.49 0.72
C GLU A 272 -14.50 -0.96 2.14
N LYS A 273 -13.30 -0.62 2.61
CA LYS A 273 -13.08 0.11 3.84
C LYS A 273 -12.29 1.39 3.52
N LEU A 274 -12.82 2.53 3.94
CA LEU A 274 -12.17 3.81 3.77
C LEU A 274 -11.39 4.19 5.03
N TYR A 275 -10.15 4.62 4.83
CA TYR A 275 -9.29 5.16 5.86
C TYR A 275 -8.91 6.59 5.49
N TYR A 276 -8.96 7.49 6.46
CA TYR A 276 -8.67 8.90 6.30
C TYR A 276 -7.49 9.27 7.19
N HIS A 277 -6.46 9.86 6.60
CA HIS A 277 -5.29 10.33 7.32
C HIS A 277 -4.87 11.71 6.81
N TRP A 278 -4.24 12.46 7.70
CA TRP A 278 -3.65 13.74 7.37
C TRP A 278 -2.15 13.65 7.46
N GLY A 279 -1.46 14.17 6.44
CA GLY A 279 -0.02 14.29 6.40
C GLY A 279 0.41 15.68 6.01
N CYS A 280 1.66 16.00 6.34
CA CYS A 280 2.27 17.25 5.95
C CYS A 280 3.26 17.02 4.80
N ILE A 281 3.29 17.98 3.89
CA ILE A 281 4.36 18.14 2.91
C ILE A 281 5.07 19.44 3.23
N THR A 282 6.37 19.38 3.45
CA THR A 282 7.19 20.56 3.73
C THR A 282 7.88 21.03 2.48
N PHE A 283 7.88 22.35 2.28
CA PHE A 283 8.68 23.01 1.28
C PHE A 283 9.61 23.99 2.00
N SER A 284 10.90 23.81 1.81
CA SER A 284 11.88 24.79 2.26
C SER A 284 11.60 26.10 1.57
N GLY A 285 11.37 27.11 2.37
CA GLY A 285 11.09 28.46 1.88
C GLY A 285 12.34 29.28 1.62
N ASP A 286 12.11 30.53 1.38
CA ASP A 286 13.18 31.50 1.11
C ASP A 286 13.91 31.86 2.41
N SER A 287 15.23 31.96 2.33
CA SER A 287 16.04 32.52 3.41
C SER A 287 16.30 33.98 3.11
N TYR A 288 15.95 34.84 4.02
CA TYR A 288 16.18 36.29 3.90
C TYR A 288 17.34 36.68 4.81
N ALA A 289 18.19 37.59 4.31
CA ALA A 289 19.23 38.17 5.14
C ALA A 289 18.58 38.91 6.31
N ASN A 290 18.86 38.48 7.52
CA ASN A 290 18.37 39.14 8.72
C ASN A 290 19.39 40.20 9.14
N GLY A 291 18.99 41.43 9.11
CA GLY A 291 19.78 42.51 9.69
C GLY A 291 19.63 42.50 11.21
N PHE A 292 20.06 41.43 11.90
CA PHE A 292 20.07 41.37 13.35
C PHE A 292 21.10 42.38 13.89
N LYS A 293 20.75 43.66 13.88
CA LYS A 293 21.56 44.76 14.41
C LYS A 293 20.96 45.21 15.74
N LYS A 294 21.84 45.53 16.69
CA LYS A 294 21.45 46.08 18.00
C LYS A 294 20.54 47.32 17.83
N ASP A 295 20.78 48.12 16.81
CA ASP A 295 20.01 49.32 16.51
C ASP A 295 18.60 49.03 16.00
N LEU A 296 18.40 47.90 15.30
CA LEU A 296 17.10 47.50 14.78
C LEU A 296 16.17 46.92 15.85
N MET A 297 16.71 46.45 16.96
CA MET A 297 15.88 46.11 18.12
C MET A 297 15.18 47.34 18.73
N ASN A 298 15.75 48.55 18.54
CA ASN A 298 15.16 49.79 19.06
C ASN A 298 14.09 50.39 18.14
N GLU A 299 14.05 50.04 16.86
CA GLU A 299 13.19 50.67 15.85
C GLU A 299 11.99 49.79 15.43
N GLY A 300 11.66 48.72 16.16
CA GLY A 300 10.48 47.87 15.86
C GLY A 300 10.62 46.95 14.64
N SER A 301 11.81 46.90 14.01
CA SER A 301 12.04 45.96 12.93
C SER A 301 12.25 44.55 13.51
N SER A 302 11.64 43.58 12.87
CA SER A 302 11.50 42.22 13.36
C SER A 302 12.83 41.50 13.54
N SER A 303 13.21 41.19 14.77
CA SER A 303 14.23 40.22 15.15
C SER A 303 13.74 38.79 14.99
N ARG A 304 13.07 38.50 13.89
CA ARG A 304 12.50 37.19 13.60
C ARG A 304 13.60 36.22 13.16
N PHE A 305 13.74 35.08 13.83
CA PHE A 305 14.71 34.05 13.51
C PHE A 305 14.16 33.00 12.54
N TYR A 306 12.93 32.60 12.76
CA TYR A 306 12.31 31.54 11.98
C TYR A 306 10.81 31.78 11.85
N SER A 307 10.27 31.37 10.74
CA SER A 307 8.83 31.38 10.50
C SER A 307 8.42 30.13 9.74
N PHE A 308 7.23 29.63 10.00
CA PHE A 308 6.61 28.66 9.11
C PHE A 308 5.11 28.91 8.98
N ASN A 309 4.62 28.67 7.79
CA ASN A 309 3.21 28.82 7.45
C ASN A 309 2.59 27.44 7.21
N ILE A 310 1.45 27.19 7.85
CA ILE A 310 0.68 25.95 7.67
C ILE A 310 -0.51 26.27 6.78
N TYR A 311 -0.53 25.66 5.60
CA TYR A 311 -1.63 25.78 4.63
C TYR A 311 -2.34 24.45 4.45
N LEU A 312 -3.60 24.52 4.03
CA LEU A 312 -4.29 23.34 3.52
C LEU A 312 -4.01 23.17 2.02
N LYS A 313 -3.64 21.96 1.61
CA LYS A 313 -3.52 21.61 0.20
C LYS A 313 -4.88 21.23 -0.37
N SER A 314 -5.26 21.80 -1.50
CA SER A 314 -6.51 21.45 -2.21
C SER A 314 -6.47 20.06 -2.88
N GLU A 315 -5.31 19.43 -2.93
CA GLU A 315 -5.10 18.12 -3.51
C GLU A 315 -5.22 17.03 -2.45
N ILE A 316 -6.03 16.02 -2.73
CA ILE A 316 -6.21 14.82 -1.91
C ILE A 316 -5.45 13.67 -2.57
N MET A 317 -4.63 12.98 -1.80
CA MET A 317 -4.00 11.73 -2.25
C MET A 317 -4.96 10.57 -2.05
N TYR A 318 -5.40 9.98 -3.14
CA TYR A 318 -6.33 8.87 -3.11
C TYR A 318 -5.62 7.57 -3.50
N TYR A 319 -5.58 6.61 -2.59
CA TYR A 319 -5.03 5.28 -2.78
C TYR A 319 -6.18 4.29 -2.94
N ASN A 320 -6.10 3.45 -3.94
CA ASN A 320 -7.09 2.40 -4.16
C ASN A 320 -6.37 1.06 -4.17
N ARG A 321 -6.59 0.25 -3.14
CA ARG A 321 -6.02 -1.08 -2.99
C ARG A 321 -7.11 -2.13 -3.20
N LYS A 322 -6.86 -3.06 -4.10
CA LYS A 322 -7.79 -4.14 -4.43
C LYS A 322 -7.08 -5.46 -4.46
N TYR A 323 -7.73 -6.47 -3.93
CA TYR A 323 -7.30 -7.85 -4.07
C TYR A 323 -8.05 -8.52 -5.22
N LYS A 324 -7.39 -9.46 -5.85
CA LYS A 324 -7.94 -10.20 -6.98
C LYS A 324 -9.12 -11.05 -6.53
N LYS A 325 -10.24 -10.90 -7.20
CA LYS A 325 -11.45 -11.67 -6.88
C LYS A 325 -11.29 -13.13 -7.28
N ILE A 326 -11.93 -14.03 -6.54
CA ILE A 326 -11.82 -15.47 -6.77
C ILE A 326 -12.18 -15.89 -8.21
N LEU A 327 -13.16 -15.23 -8.81
CA LEU A 327 -13.53 -15.51 -10.21
C LEU A 327 -12.41 -15.14 -11.19
N LEU A 328 -11.66 -14.06 -10.92
CA LEU A 328 -10.52 -13.66 -11.73
C LEU A 328 -9.34 -14.61 -11.53
N ILE A 329 -9.12 -15.11 -10.30
CA ILE A 329 -8.11 -16.12 -10.00
C ILE A 329 -8.38 -17.38 -10.82
N PHE A 330 -9.64 -17.83 -10.87
CA PHE A 330 -10.02 -18.95 -11.71
C PHE A 330 -9.87 -18.65 -13.20
N ALA A 331 -10.29 -17.47 -13.65
CA ALA A 331 -10.17 -17.08 -15.07
C ALA A 331 -8.71 -17.09 -15.54
N ASP A 332 -7.78 -16.62 -14.72
CA ASP A 332 -6.34 -16.57 -15.07
C ASP A 332 -5.65 -17.93 -14.95
N GLY A 333 -6.07 -18.76 -14.00
CA GLY A 333 -5.48 -20.08 -13.77
C GLY A 333 -5.99 -21.17 -14.73
N LEU A 334 -7.24 -21.11 -15.18
CA LEU A 334 -7.83 -22.12 -16.06
C LEU A 334 -7.08 -22.34 -17.40
N PRO A 335 -6.57 -21.32 -18.10
CA PRO A 335 -5.79 -21.52 -19.31
C PRO A 335 -4.58 -22.44 -19.10
N ILE A 336 -3.88 -22.30 -17.96
CA ILE A 336 -2.69 -23.11 -17.62
C ILE A 336 -3.09 -24.55 -17.40
N VAL A 337 -4.17 -24.78 -16.67
CA VAL A 337 -4.73 -26.13 -16.47
C VAL A 337 -5.10 -26.76 -17.81
N THR A 338 -5.70 -26.00 -18.73
CA THR A 338 -6.07 -26.52 -20.07
C THR A 338 -4.84 -26.88 -20.93
N VAL A 339 -3.75 -26.12 -20.81
CA VAL A 339 -2.48 -26.45 -21.47
C VAL A 339 -1.92 -27.77 -20.93
N ILE A 340 -1.87 -27.93 -19.60
CA ILE A 340 -1.42 -29.19 -18.97
C ILE A 340 -2.28 -30.36 -19.44
N PHE A 341 -3.60 -30.23 -19.42
CA PHE A 341 -4.53 -31.23 -19.94
C PHE A 341 -4.27 -31.59 -21.40
N SER A 342 -3.96 -30.59 -22.23
CA SER A 342 -3.67 -30.76 -23.66
C SER A 342 -2.38 -31.56 -23.88
N ILE A 343 -1.33 -31.32 -23.09
CA ILE A 343 -0.07 -32.06 -23.15
C ILE A 343 -0.34 -33.52 -22.78
N PHE A 344 -1.00 -33.78 -21.65
CA PHE A 344 -1.32 -35.17 -21.25
C PHE A 344 -2.21 -35.87 -22.27
N LYS A 345 -3.17 -35.15 -22.88
CA LYS A 345 -4.01 -35.69 -23.96
C LYS A 345 -3.18 -36.08 -25.17
N LEU A 346 -2.18 -35.31 -25.55
CA LEU A 346 -1.29 -35.60 -26.66
C LEU A 346 -0.44 -36.83 -26.35
N ILE A 347 0.13 -36.93 -25.16
CA ILE A 347 0.84 -38.11 -24.68
C ILE A 347 -0.06 -39.35 -24.73
N ALA A 348 -1.26 -39.25 -24.14
CA ALA A 348 -2.23 -40.34 -24.15
C ALA A 348 -2.61 -40.79 -25.56
N LYS A 349 -2.73 -39.89 -26.53
CA LYS A 349 -3.01 -40.19 -27.93
C LYS A 349 -1.92 -41.04 -28.55
N VAL A 350 -0.65 -40.72 -28.32
CA VAL A 350 0.49 -41.50 -28.84
C VAL A 350 0.45 -42.93 -28.30
N PHE A 351 0.29 -43.13 -27.01
CA PHE A 351 0.21 -44.44 -26.39
C PHE A 351 -1.03 -45.23 -26.80
N LYS A 352 -2.17 -44.57 -26.99
CA LYS A 352 -3.42 -45.26 -27.42
C LYS A 352 -3.36 -45.75 -28.86
N VAL A 353 -2.71 -45.00 -29.76
CA VAL A 353 -2.49 -45.45 -31.13
C VAL A 353 -1.66 -46.72 -31.15
N SER A 354 -0.59 -46.77 -30.33
CA SER A 354 0.28 -47.97 -30.21
C SER A 354 -0.51 -49.16 -29.66
N ALA A 355 -1.23 -48.99 -28.53
CA ALA A 355 -2.02 -50.03 -27.91
C ALA A 355 -3.21 -50.49 -28.78
N GLY A 356 -3.83 -49.58 -29.53
CA GLY A 356 -4.90 -49.89 -30.48
C GLY A 356 -4.41 -50.72 -31.65
N ASN A 357 -3.22 -50.41 -32.17
CA ASN A 357 -2.61 -51.20 -33.23
C ASN A 357 -2.25 -52.62 -32.76
N GLN A 358 -1.73 -52.79 -31.53
CA GLN A 358 -1.47 -54.10 -30.94
C GLN A 358 -2.76 -54.92 -30.81
N LYS A 359 -3.82 -54.34 -30.27
CA LYS A 359 -5.09 -55.05 -30.10
C LYS A 359 -5.77 -55.38 -31.42
N LEU A 360 -5.63 -54.52 -32.43
CA LEU A 360 -6.10 -54.81 -33.79
C LEU A 360 -5.33 -56.00 -34.38
N THR A 361 -4.02 -56.06 -34.19
CA THR A 361 -3.17 -57.14 -34.62
C THR A 361 -3.57 -58.44 -33.94
N GLU A 362 -3.75 -58.45 -32.63
CA GLU A 362 -4.22 -59.64 -31.87
C GLU A 362 -5.55 -60.16 -32.42
N LEU A 363 -6.55 -59.27 -32.61
CA LEU A 363 -7.87 -59.65 -33.15
C LEU A 363 -7.78 -60.21 -34.58
N LEU A 364 -6.88 -59.70 -35.40
CA LEU A 364 -6.64 -60.22 -36.75
C LEU A 364 -6.02 -61.62 -36.70
N PHE A 365 -5.06 -61.85 -35.82
CA PHE A 365 -4.46 -63.17 -35.62
C PHE A 365 -5.40 -64.19 -35.04
N GLU A 366 -6.24 -63.82 -34.04
CA GLU A 366 -7.26 -64.70 -33.51
C GLU A 366 -8.26 -65.12 -34.58
N ASN A 367 -8.76 -64.19 -35.40
CA ASN A 367 -9.67 -64.49 -36.50
C ASN A 367 -9.02 -65.37 -37.59
N LEU A 368 -7.71 -65.25 -37.78
CA LEU A 368 -6.98 -66.12 -38.71
C LEU A 368 -6.77 -67.55 -38.16
N GLN A 369 -6.56 -67.68 -36.84
CA GLN A 369 -6.46 -68.99 -36.19
C GLN A 369 -7.83 -69.73 -36.15
N GLU A 370 -8.93 -69.01 -35.92
CA GLU A 370 -10.28 -69.63 -35.99
C GLU A 370 -10.65 -70.08 -37.41
N LYS A 371 -10.11 -69.44 -38.45
CA LYS A 371 -10.36 -69.80 -39.84
C LYS A 371 -9.48 -70.92 -40.34
N GLN A 372 -8.46 -71.35 -39.58
CA GLN A 372 -7.74 -72.57 -39.92
C GLN A 372 -8.65 -73.79 -39.69
N PRO A 373 -9.01 -74.53 -40.74
CA PRO A 373 -9.86 -75.68 -40.55
C PRO A 373 -9.16 -76.63 -39.58
N LYS A 374 -9.84 -76.97 -38.45
CA LYS A 374 -9.42 -78.06 -37.60
C LYS A 374 -9.19 -79.28 -38.49
N ILE A 375 -7.97 -79.53 -38.86
CA ILE A 375 -7.61 -80.79 -39.49
C ILE A 375 -7.94 -81.80 -38.40
N SER A 376 -9.08 -82.47 -38.56
CA SER A 376 -9.54 -83.43 -37.58
C SER A 376 -8.48 -84.54 -37.52
N ASN A 377 -7.99 -84.83 -36.33
CA ASN A 377 -7.01 -85.93 -36.09
C ASN A 377 -7.51 -87.28 -36.63
N ASP A 378 -8.76 -87.40 -37.03
CA ASP A 378 -9.40 -88.57 -37.62
C ASP A 378 -8.84 -88.82 -39.05
N LYS A 379 -8.39 -87.80 -39.84
CA LYS A 379 -7.79 -88.01 -41.13
C LYS A 379 -6.34 -88.54 -40.99
N ILE A 380 -5.61 -88.22 -39.95
CA ILE A 380 -4.22 -88.68 -39.71
C ILE A 380 -4.23 -90.15 -39.23
N ASN A 381 -5.23 -90.55 -38.43
CA ASN A 381 -5.38 -91.93 -37.98
C ASN A 381 -5.87 -92.87 -39.11
N GLY A 382 -6.67 -92.36 -40.05
CA GLY A 382 -7.11 -93.08 -41.21
C GLY A 382 -5.97 -93.39 -42.20
N LEU A 383 -4.99 -92.50 -42.35
CA LEU A 383 -3.80 -92.68 -43.19
C LEU A 383 -2.75 -93.60 -42.55
N LYS A 384 -2.69 -93.68 -41.21
CA LYS A 384 -1.82 -94.62 -40.50
C LYS A 384 -2.36 -96.04 -40.52
N ALA A 385 -3.67 -96.20 -40.61
CA ALA A 385 -4.28 -97.53 -40.72
C ALA A 385 -4.17 -98.13 -42.11
N LYS A 386 -4.06 -97.30 -43.16
CA LYS A 386 -3.84 -97.85 -44.54
C LYS A 386 -2.40 -98.29 -44.85
N LYS A 387 -1.39 -97.78 -44.10
CA LYS A 387 0.02 -98.17 -44.27
C LYS A 387 0.44 -99.45 -43.54
N LYS A 388 -0.48 -100.10 -42.82
CA LYS A 388 -0.20 -101.38 -42.12
C LYS A 388 -0.87 -102.60 -42.81
N LYS A 389 -1.39 -102.42 -44.03
CA LYS A 389 -1.99 -103.55 -44.80
C LYS A 389 -1.38 -103.71 -46.18
N GLU A 390 -0.18 -103.18 -46.44
CA GLU A 390 0.67 -103.62 -47.57
C GLU A 390 1.91 -104.30 -47.00
#